data_5ee721634847dfdffa69a905bc62d36a
#
_entry.id   5ee721634847dfdffa69a905bc62d36a
#
_cell.length_a   1.000
_cell.length_b   1.000
_cell.length_c   1.000
_cell.angle_alpha   90.00
_cell.angle_beta   90.00
_cell.angle_gamma   90.00
#
_symmetry.space_group_name_H-M   'P 1'
#
loop_
_entity.id
_entity.type
_entity.pdbx_description
1 polymer ?
#
loop_
_entity_poly.entity_id
_entity_poly.type
_entity_poly.pdbx_seq_one_letter_code
_entity_poly.pdbx_strand_id
1 'polypeptide(L)'
;MSEVPERTASLGGASPVLEPGHTYRSVTEKISSIALARRTPRGWFLGFGIAFSLTMVLFYAIGYLFIKGVGIWGIDMPVAWGFAIVNFVWWVGIGHAGTLISAILLLLRQEWRTSINRFAEAMTLFAVACAGLFPLLHLGRPWVFFWLFPYPDTMRLWPQFRSPLVWDVFAVSTYGTVSLLFWFVGLLPDLATLRDRARKRVAKVIYGFLAMGWRGSATHWHRYETAYLLLAGLATPLVVSVHTVVSFDFAVAIVPGWHSTIFPPYFVLGAAFSGFAVVAMIAIALRSLFSLENLVTDDHLDVLGKVLLACGLMTAYGYVFEVFDALYSGEPHELQTLQDRFFGEYWWT
;
A
#
# COMPACT_ATOMS: atom_id res chain seq x y z
N MET A 1 17.37 37.74 -15.82
CA MET A 1 16.31 36.83 -15.33
C MET A 1 15.39 36.60 -16.51
N SER A 2 15.68 35.60 -17.32
CA SER A 2 14.88 35.24 -18.50
C SER A 2 13.67 34.44 -17.99
N GLU A 3 12.49 34.91 -18.27
CA GLU A 3 11.24 34.18 -18.11
C GLU A 3 11.35 32.89 -18.95
N VAL A 4 11.29 31.75 -18.26
CA VAL A 4 11.11 30.47 -18.90
C VAL A 4 9.67 30.46 -19.42
N PRO A 5 9.43 30.26 -20.72
CA PRO A 5 8.07 30.26 -21.25
C PRO A 5 7.26 29.17 -20.60
N GLU A 6 6.08 29.55 -20.06
CA GLU A 6 5.03 28.62 -19.66
C GLU A 6 4.76 27.64 -20.80
N ARG A 7 5.10 26.39 -20.60
CA ARG A 7 4.60 25.32 -21.45
C ARG A 7 3.13 25.05 -21.07
N THR A 8 2.26 25.92 -21.52
CA THR A 8 0.86 25.60 -21.74
C THR A 8 0.74 24.78 -23.03
N ALA A 9 1.24 23.58 -23.02
CA ALA A 9 0.96 22.64 -24.10
C ALA A 9 -0.32 21.88 -23.71
N SER A 10 -1.47 22.45 -24.05
CA SER A 10 -2.72 21.72 -24.20
C SER A 10 -2.58 20.75 -25.36
N LEU A 11 -2.08 19.56 -25.12
CA LEU A 11 -2.25 18.44 -26.03
C LEU A 11 -3.68 17.92 -25.80
N GLY A 12 -4.60 18.36 -26.68
CA GLY A 12 -5.91 17.78 -26.86
C GLY A 12 -6.83 17.77 -25.63
N GLY A 13 -7.48 18.89 -25.31
CA GLY A 13 -8.73 18.89 -24.51
C GLY A 13 -8.71 18.33 -23.08
N ALA A 14 -7.54 18.03 -22.52
CA ALA A 14 -7.41 17.58 -21.14
C ALA A 14 -7.44 18.77 -20.19
N SER A 15 -8.23 18.70 -19.13
CA SER A 15 -8.20 19.68 -18.03
C SER A 15 -6.79 19.82 -17.45
N PRO A 16 -6.36 21.04 -17.06
CA PRO A 16 -5.05 21.22 -16.46
C PRO A 16 -4.95 20.40 -15.16
N VAL A 17 -3.81 19.77 -14.93
CA VAL A 17 -3.56 18.93 -13.73
C VAL A 17 -3.73 19.73 -12.44
N LEU A 18 -3.42 21.02 -12.46
CA LEU A 18 -3.63 21.97 -11.35
C LEU A 18 -4.57 23.09 -11.81
N GLU A 19 -5.26 23.71 -10.86
CA GLU A 19 -6.02 24.92 -11.19
C GLU A 19 -5.13 26.03 -11.78
N PRO A 20 -5.64 26.83 -12.73
CA PRO A 20 -4.89 27.92 -13.33
C PRO A 20 -4.35 28.93 -12.31
N GLY A 21 -3.16 29.48 -12.57
CA GLY A 21 -2.53 30.49 -11.73
C GLY A 21 -1.50 29.94 -10.72
N HIS A 22 -1.29 28.63 -10.66
CA HIS A 22 -0.24 28.04 -9.86
C HIS A 22 1.12 28.04 -10.58
N THR A 23 2.16 28.39 -9.82
CA THR A 23 3.57 28.29 -10.25
C THR A 23 4.30 27.26 -9.37
N TYR A 24 5.44 26.77 -9.82
CA TYR A 24 6.32 25.91 -9.00
C TYR A 24 6.60 26.51 -7.63
N ARG A 25 6.75 27.84 -7.57
CA ARG A 25 6.99 28.56 -6.32
C ARG A 25 5.77 28.51 -5.41
N SER A 26 4.57 28.80 -5.91
CA SER A 26 3.34 28.82 -5.10
C SER A 26 3.02 27.43 -4.54
N VAL A 27 3.17 26.37 -5.34
CA VAL A 27 3.00 24.98 -4.90
C VAL A 27 4.02 24.64 -3.81
N THR A 28 5.31 24.94 -4.04
CA THR A 28 6.37 24.69 -3.06
C THR A 28 6.14 25.44 -1.76
N GLU A 29 5.68 26.71 -1.82
CA GLU A 29 5.35 27.51 -0.62
C GLU A 29 4.18 26.91 0.14
N LYS A 30 3.11 26.51 -0.54
CA LYS A 30 1.93 25.89 0.07
C LYS A 30 2.31 24.60 0.79
N ILE A 31 2.92 23.65 0.11
CA ILE A 31 3.25 22.33 0.69
C ILE A 31 4.30 22.44 1.80
N SER A 32 5.38 23.19 1.58
CA SER A 32 6.41 23.34 2.62
C SER A 32 5.92 24.08 3.86
N SER A 33 4.92 24.99 3.74
CA SER A 33 4.32 25.67 4.87
C SER A 33 3.55 24.72 5.80
N ILE A 34 2.95 23.66 5.26
CA ILE A 34 2.27 22.62 6.03
C ILE A 34 3.32 21.83 6.85
N ALA A 35 4.36 21.32 6.17
CA ALA A 35 5.40 20.51 6.80
C ALA A 35 6.22 21.29 7.84
N LEU A 36 6.43 22.59 7.62
CA LEU A 36 7.21 23.48 8.50
C LEU A 36 6.32 24.35 9.40
N ALA A 37 5.06 23.99 9.59
CA ALA A 37 4.13 24.75 10.42
C ALA A 37 4.65 24.96 11.84
N ARG A 38 4.53 26.19 12.35
CA ARG A 38 5.03 26.54 13.71
C ARG A 38 4.11 26.04 14.82
N ARG A 39 2.83 25.93 14.55
CA ARG A 39 1.81 25.56 15.54
C ARG A 39 1.10 24.33 15.03
N THR A 40 1.00 23.33 15.89
CA THR A 40 0.20 22.14 15.65
C THR A 40 -1.28 22.49 15.84
N PRO A 41 -2.15 22.22 14.88
CA PRO A 41 -3.60 22.44 15.03
C PRO A 41 -4.16 21.63 16.21
N ARG A 42 -5.19 22.16 16.89
CA ARG A 42 -5.84 21.44 18.01
C ARG A 42 -6.40 20.08 17.61
N GLY A 43 -6.96 20.00 16.41
CA GLY A 43 -7.48 18.74 15.85
C GLY A 43 -6.43 17.65 15.72
N TRP A 44 -5.15 18.02 15.51
CA TRP A 44 -4.05 17.05 15.47
C TRP A 44 -3.89 16.31 16.81
N PHE A 45 -3.99 17.02 17.94
CA PHE A 45 -3.87 16.39 19.26
C PHE A 45 -5.03 15.43 19.54
N LEU A 46 -6.24 15.75 19.07
CA LEU A 46 -7.37 14.85 19.17
C LEU A 46 -7.13 13.57 18.33
N GLY A 47 -6.76 13.74 17.05
CA GLY A 47 -6.42 12.62 16.17
C GLY A 47 -5.28 11.77 16.71
N PHE A 48 -4.22 12.40 17.20
CA PHE A 48 -3.10 11.71 17.84
C PHE A 48 -3.55 10.95 19.10
N GLY A 49 -4.37 11.56 19.95
CA GLY A 49 -4.89 10.93 21.16
C GLY A 49 -5.71 9.68 20.85
N ILE A 50 -6.59 9.75 19.84
CA ILE A 50 -7.38 8.59 19.38
C ILE A 50 -6.44 7.49 18.83
N ALA A 51 -5.53 7.85 17.93
CA ALA A 51 -4.58 6.90 17.35
C ALA A 51 -3.69 6.24 18.41
N PHE A 52 -3.19 7.03 19.37
CA PHE A 52 -2.40 6.53 20.50
C PHE A 52 -3.20 5.54 21.36
N SER A 53 -4.45 5.87 21.68
CA SER A 53 -5.31 4.99 22.48
C SER A 53 -5.57 3.68 21.77
N LEU A 54 -5.88 3.70 20.47
CA LEU A 54 -6.06 2.49 19.66
C LEU A 54 -4.77 1.67 19.57
N THR A 55 -3.61 2.32 19.47
CA THR A 55 -2.31 1.65 19.49
C THR A 55 -2.04 0.97 20.83
N MET A 56 -2.44 1.58 21.94
CA MET A 56 -2.33 0.95 23.28
C MET A 56 -3.24 -0.27 23.40
N VAL A 57 -4.46 -0.22 22.85
CA VAL A 57 -5.36 -1.38 22.76
C VAL A 57 -4.72 -2.49 21.92
N LEU A 58 -4.09 -2.16 20.79
CA LEU A 58 -3.35 -3.13 19.96
C LEU A 58 -2.22 -3.79 20.74
N PHE A 59 -1.39 -3.02 21.45
CA PHE A 59 -0.31 -3.60 22.26
C PHE A 59 -0.83 -4.47 23.41
N TYR A 60 -1.92 -4.08 24.04
CA TYR A 60 -2.59 -4.91 25.03
C TYR A 60 -3.07 -6.24 24.41
N ALA A 61 -3.74 -6.19 23.27
CA ALA A 61 -4.22 -7.39 22.57
C ALA A 61 -3.08 -8.32 22.14
N ILE A 62 -1.97 -7.77 21.64
CA ILE A 62 -0.76 -8.53 21.31
C ILE A 62 -0.16 -9.17 22.55
N GLY A 63 -0.03 -8.43 23.65
CA GLY A 63 0.46 -8.97 24.93
C GLY A 63 -0.43 -10.09 25.44
N TYR A 64 -1.74 -9.92 25.39
CA TYR A 64 -2.71 -10.95 25.76
C TYR A 64 -2.59 -12.21 24.87
N LEU A 65 -2.44 -12.02 23.55
CA LEU A 65 -2.22 -13.11 22.60
C LEU A 65 -0.95 -13.91 22.96
N PHE A 66 0.16 -13.25 23.30
CA PHE A 66 1.42 -13.92 23.63
C PHE A 66 1.35 -14.71 24.97
N ILE A 67 0.54 -14.23 25.90
CA ILE A 67 0.33 -14.92 27.20
C ILE A 67 -0.60 -16.13 27.03
N LYS A 68 -1.68 -15.97 26.28
CA LYS A 68 -2.74 -16.98 26.14
C LYS A 68 -2.55 -17.92 24.95
N GLY A 69 -1.78 -17.51 23.95
CA GLY A 69 -1.58 -18.23 22.68
C GLY A 69 -2.71 -18.01 21.68
N VAL A 70 -2.52 -18.50 20.46
CA VAL A 70 -3.44 -18.31 19.31
C VAL A 70 -4.81 -19.00 19.50
N GLY A 71 -4.96 -19.88 20.45
CA GLY A 71 -6.24 -20.53 20.77
C GLY A 71 -7.36 -19.54 21.12
N ILE A 72 -7.03 -18.32 21.57
CA ILE A 72 -8.02 -17.25 21.83
C ILE A 72 -8.76 -16.77 20.57
N TRP A 73 -8.25 -17.10 19.38
CA TRP A 73 -8.89 -16.77 18.12
C TRP A 73 -10.02 -17.73 17.73
N GLY A 74 -10.25 -18.80 18.50
CA GLY A 74 -11.24 -19.83 18.18
C GLY A 74 -10.93 -20.60 16.90
N ILE A 75 -9.64 -20.68 16.53
CA ILE A 75 -9.20 -21.39 15.33
C ILE A 75 -9.12 -22.89 15.58
N ASP A 76 -9.51 -23.66 14.57
CA ASP A 76 -9.45 -25.13 14.55
C ASP A 76 -8.57 -25.62 13.39
N MET A 77 -8.08 -26.86 13.52
CA MET A 77 -7.44 -27.53 12.40
C MET A 77 -8.52 -27.99 11.39
N PRO A 78 -8.27 -27.85 10.09
CA PRO A 78 -7.02 -27.50 9.39
C PRO A 78 -6.81 -25.98 9.15
N VAL A 79 -7.75 -25.10 9.56
CA VAL A 79 -7.69 -23.66 9.28
C VAL A 79 -7.11 -22.92 10.50
N ALA A 80 -5.79 -22.90 10.61
CA ALA A 80 -5.09 -22.36 11.78
C ALA A 80 -4.74 -20.86 11.72
N TRP A 81 -5.14 -20.15 10.65
CA TRP A 81 -4.77 -18.75 10.47
C TRP A 81 -5.81 -17.77 10.97
N GLY A 82 -7.08 -18.14 10.93
CA GLY A 82 -8.21 -17.30 11.31
C GLY A 82 -8.16 -15.94 10.60
N PHE A 83 -8.58 -14.90 11.27
CA PHE A 83 -8.56 -13.53 10.73
C PHE A 83 -7.16 -12.95 10.54
N ALA A 84 -6.09 -13.58 11.03
CA ALA A 84 -4.74 -13.08 10.85
C ALA A 84 -4.32 -13.08 9.38
N ILE A 85 -4.64 -14.16 8.63
CA ILE A 85 -4.31 -14.22 7.20
C ILE A 85 -5.15 -13.23 6.39
N VAL A 86 -6.44 -13.05 6.73
CA VAL A 86 -7.31 -12.06 6.08
C VAL A 86 -6.75 -10.66 6.21
N ASN A 87 -6.37 -10.27 7.43
CA ASN A 87 -5.76 -8.96 7.69
C ASN A 87 -4.40 -8.81 7.00
N PHE A 88 -3.57 -9.85 6.98
CA PHE A 88 -2.31 -9.85 6.25
C PHE A 88 -2.52 -9.52 4.76
N VAL A 89 -3.37 -10.28 4.09
CA VAL A 89 -3.69 -10.12 2.67
C VAL A 89 -4.27 -8.72 2.39
N TRP A 90 -5.18 -8.25 3.24
CA TRP A 90 -5.81 -6.95 3.10
C TRP A 90 -4.79 -5.81 3.17
N TRP A 91 -3.89 -5.83 4.16
CA TRP A 91 -2.84 -4.82 4.28
C TRP A 91 -1.82 -4.87 3.15
N VAL A 92 -1.43 -6.07 2.69
CA VAL A 92 -0.60 -6.21 1.48
C VAL A 92 -1.31 -5.59 0.29
N GLY A 93 -2.62 -5.87 0.11
CA GLY A 93 -3.42 -5.33 -0.98
C GLY A 93 -3.50 -3.81 -0.99
N ILE A 94 -3.77 -3.18 0.16
CA ILE A 94 -3.78 -1.71 0.28
C ILE A 94 -2.42 -1.12 -0.13
N GLY A 95 -1.32 -1.72 0.32
CA GLY A 95 0.02 -1.26 -0.03
C GLY A 95 0.26 -1.22 -1.54
N HIS A 96 -0.30 -2.15 -2.28
CA HIS A 96 -0.09 -2.27 -3.72
C HIS A 96 -0.54 -1.04 -4.52
N ALA A 97 -1.68 -0.44 -4.19
CA ALA A 97 -2.20 0.68 -4.97
C ALA A 97 -1.29 1.91 -4.91
N GLY A 98 -0.65 2.18 -3.77
CA GLY A 98 0.27 3.30 -3.69
C GLY A 98 1.48 3.14 -4.62
N THR A 99 2.03 1.93 -4.69
CA THR A 99 3.12 1.63 -5.64
C THR A 99 2.62 1.62 -7.08
N LEU A 100 1.40 1.09 -7.35
CA LEU A 100 0.81 1.13 -8.69
C LEU A 100 0.63 2.57 -9.18
N ILE A 101 0.09 3.46 -8.36
CA ILE A 101 -0.07 4.88 -8.68
C ILE A 101 1.28 5.51 -8.98
N SER A 102 2.27 5.28 -8.14
CA SER A 102 3.57 5.93 -8.28
C SER A 102 4.42 5.34 -9.40
N ALA A 103 4.37 4.03 -9.62
CA ALA A 103 5.20 3.33 -10.60
C ALA A 103 4.51 3.20 -11.96
N ILE A 104 3.35 2.54 -12.04
CA ILE A 104 2.67 2.32 -13.33
C ILE A 104 2.28 3.64 -13.99
N LEU A 105 1.69 4.58 -13.24
CA LEU A 105 1.30 5.86 -13.82
C LEU A 105 2.53 6.71 -14.22
N LEU A 106 3.68 6.51 -13.58
CA LEU A 106 4.93 7.11 -14.02
C LEU A 106 5.37 6.56 -15.38
N LEU A 107 5.37 5.23 -15.52
CA LEU A 107 5.74 4.57 -16.77
C LEU A 107 4.78 4.92 -17.92
N LEU A 108 3.49 5.07 -17.61
CA LEU A 108 2.45 5.53 -18.53
C LEU A 108 2.46 7.05 -18.75
N ARG A 109 3.40 7.78 -18.14
CA ARG A 109 3.56 9.25 -18.25
C ARG A 109 2.29 10.02 -17.85
N GLN A 110 1.53 9.53 -16.88
CA GLN A 110 0.33 10.19 -16.38
C GLN A 110 0.70 11.35 -15.44
N GLU A 111 0.40 12.57 -15.82
CA GLU A 111 0.78 13.77 -15.07
C GLU A 111 -0.03 13.95 -13.78
N TRP A 112 -1.33 13.60 -13.79
CA TRP A 112 -2.23 13.76 -12.64
C TRP A 112 -1.75 13.00 -11.38
N ARG A 113 -0.95 11.94 -11.54
CA ARG A 113 -0.37 11.20 -10.42
C ARG A 113 0.48 12.07 -9.50
N THR A 114 1.10 13.16 -10.01
CA THR A 114 2.03 13.99 -9.25
C THR A 114 1.40 14.68 -8.05
N SER A 115 0.09 14.91 -8.08
CA SER A 115 -0.66 15.49 -6.97
C SER A 115 -0.96 14.48 -5.85
N ILE A 116 -0.93 13.18 -6.13
CA ILE A 116 -1.36 12.12 -5.20
C ILE A 116 -0.27 11.12 -4.84
N ASN A 117 0.81 10.99 -5.62
CA ASN A 117 1.79 9.93 -5.45
C ASN A 117 2.48 9.94 -4.07
N ARG A 118 2.79 11.09 -3.50
CA ARG A 118 3.53 11.18 -2.23
C ARG A 118 2.81 10.55 -1.05
N PHE A 119 1.53 10.86 -0.88
CA PHE A 119 0.77 10.24 0.19
C PHE A 119 0.37 8.79 -0.14
N ALA A 120 0.20 8.45 -1.42
CA ALA A 120 -0.01 7.08 -1.84
C ALA A 120 1.22 6.19 -1.55
N GLU A 121 2.43 6.66 -1.84
CA GLU A 121 3.69 5.99 -1.48
C GLU A 121 3.86 5.84 0.04
N ALA A 122 3.55 6.89 0.81
CA ALA A 122 3.59 6.83 2.27
C ALA A 122 2.59 5.80 2.81
N MET A 123 1.36 5.76 2.29
CA MET A 123 0.36 4.75 2.62
C MET A 123 0.89 3.33 2.42
N THR A 124 1.59 3.07 1.30
CA THR A 124 2.22 1.78 1.04
C THR A 124 3.14 1.33 2.18
N LEU A 125 4.00 2.21 2.68
CA LEU A 125 4.95 1.84 3.75
C LEU A 125 4.24 1.51 5.06
N PHE A 126 3.21 2.28 5.43
CA PHE A 126 2.40 1.96 6.61
C PHE A 126 1.64 0.64 6.43
N ALA A 127 1.07 0.41 5.26
CA ALA A 127 0.35 -0.83 4.96
C ALA A 127 1.28 -2.05 5.01
N VAL A 128 2.47 -1.97 4.42
CA VAL A 128 3.47 -3.05 4.47
C VAL A 128 3.96 -3.30 5.90
N ALA A 129 4.15 -2.24 6.70
CA ALA A 129 4.50 -2.39 8.11
C ALA A 129 3.39 -3.11 8.90
N CYS A 130 2.12 -2.76 8.67
CA CYS A 130 0.98 -3.46 9.25
C CYS A 130 0.92 -4.92 8.78
N ALA A 131 1.08 -5.17 7.48
CA ALA A 131 1.11 -6.52 6.93
C ALA A 131 2.18 -7.38 7.59
N GLY A 132 3.39 -6.84 7.78
CA GLY A 132 4.53 -7.54 8.40
C GLY A 132 4.31 -7.96 9.86
N LEU A 133 3.32 -7.40 10.55
CA LEU A 133 2.98 -7.82 11.91
C LEU A 133 2.30 -9.19 11.95
N PHE A 134 1.43 -9.50 10.97
CA PHE A 134 0.59 -10.70 11.03
C PHE A 134 1.37 -12.02 10.91
N PRO A 135 2.39 -12.16 10.04
CA PRO A 135 3.27 -13.33 10.04
C PRO A 135 3.93 -13.60 11.39
N LEU A 136 4.23 -12.55 12.16
CA LEU A 136 4.79 -12.68 13.50
C LEU A 136 3.72 -13.06 14.54
N LEU A 137 2.54 -12.45 14.46
CA LEU A 137 1.46 -12.65 15.42
C LEU A 137 0.85 -14.06 15.33
N HIS A 138 0.65 -14.57 14.11
CA HIS A 138 0.01 -15.88 13.91
C HIS A 138 0.87 -17.07 14.38
N LEU A 139 2.19 -16.87 14.55
CA LEU A 139 3.08 -17.89 15.12
C LEU A 139 2.73 -18.19 16.58
N GLY A 140 2.04 -17.31 17.29
CA GLY A 140 1.78 -17.40 18.71
C GLY A 140 3.02 -17.31 19.60
N ARG A 141 4.19 -17.56 19.03
CA ARG A 141 5.53 -17.47 19.64
C ARG A 141 6.43 -16.64 18.75
N PRO A 142 6.37 -15.30 18.80
CA PRO A 142 7.07 -14.43 17.85
C PRO A 142 8.60 -14.60 17.86
N TRP A 143 9.19 -15.07 18.94
CA TRP A 143 10.62 -15.32 19.03
C TRP A 143 11.13 -16.45 18.14
N VAL A 144 10.25 -17.27 17.56
CA VAL A 144 10.63 -18.31 16.57
C VAL A 144 10.48 -17.85 15.13
N PHE A 145 10.26 -16.54 14.88
CA PHE A 145 10.06 -15.96 13.55
C PHE A 145 11.19 -16.26 12.56
N PHE A 146 12.41 -16.46 13.05
CA PHE A 146 13.55 -16.78 12.23
C PHE A 146 13.41 -18.11 11.46
N TRP A 147 12.48 -18.97 11.87
CA TRP A 147 12.15 -20.19 11.12
C TRP A 147 11.41 -19.91 9.80
N LEU A 148 10.90 -18.71 9.60
CA LEU A 148 10.35 -18.27 8.33
C LEU A 148 11.43 -18.04 7.26
N PHE A 149 12.69 -17.89 7.66
CA PHE A 149 13.82 -17.68 6.77
C PHE A 149 14.56 -18.98 6.50
N PRO A 150 15.05 -19.20 5.25
CA PRO A 150 15.93 -20.33 4.97
C PRO A 150 17.27 -20.13 5.67
N TYR A 151 17.60 -21.00 6.59
CA TYR A 151 18.86 -20.99 7.32
C TYR A 151 19.33 -22.43 7.58
N PRO A 152 20.64 -22.69 7.72
CA PRO A 152 21.15 -23.97 8.16
C PRO A 152 20.63 -24.27 9.56
N ASP A 153 19.92 -25.38 9.71
CA ASP A 153 19.24 -25.75 10.94
C ASP A 153 20.04 -26.82 11.67
N THR A 154 20.28 -26.61 12.95
CA THR A 154 20.95 -27.58 13.83
C THR A 154 20.12 -28.85 14.01
N MET A 155 18.79 -28.76 13.81
CA MET A 155 17.86 -29.90 13.88
C MET A 155 17.67 -30.60 12.53
N ARG A 156 18.36 -30.19 11.49
CA ARG A 156 18.23 -30.67 10.10
C ARG A 156 16.83 -30.48 9.50
N LEU A 157 16.10 -29.48 9.97
CA LEU A 157 14.82 -29.07 9.47
C LEU A 157 15.00 -27.84 8.58
N TRP A 158 14.46 -27.86 7.40
CA TRP A 158 14.48 -26.73 6.47
C TRP A 158 13.06 -26.21 6.23
N PRO A 159 12.88 -24.90 6.00
CA PRO A 159 11.61 -24.39 5.53
C PRO A 159 11.12 -25.18 4.33
N GLN A 160 9.83 -25.43 4.26
CA GLN A 160 9.22 -26.14 3.13
C GLN A 160 9.10 -25.20 1.93
N PHE A 161 10.10 -25.19 1.06
CA PHE A 161 10.18 -24.33 -0.13
C PHE A 161 9.03 -24.50 -1.15
N ARG A 162 8.23 -25.56 -1.02
CA ARG A 162 7.01 -25.73 -1.82
C ARG A 162 5.81 -24.97 -1.25
N SER A 163 5.91 -24.46 -0.04
CA SER A 163 4.84 -23.70 0.61
C SER A 163 4.85 -22.25 0.15
N PRO A 164 3.71 -21.70 -0.32
CA PRO A 164 3.56 -20.28 -0.62
C PRO A 164 3.86 -19.38 0.57
N LEU A 165 3.55 -19.80 1.79
CA LEU A 165 3.87 -19.07 3.02
C LEU A 165 5.38 -18.77 3.18
N VAL A 166 6.26 -19.63 2.67
CA VAL A 166 7.70 -19.36 2.63
C VAL A 166 8.02 -18.34 1.54
N TRP A 167 7.33 -18.39 0.40
CA TRP A 167 7.52 -17.41 -0.68
C TRP A 167 7.09 -16.02 -0.27
N ASP A 168 6.08 -15.89 0.58
CA ASP A 168 5.61 -14.61 1.11
C ASP A 168 6.71 -13.84 1.85
N VAL A 169 7.57 -14.54 2.58
CA VAL A 169 8.70 -13.90 3.28
C VAL A 169 9.59 -13.14 2.30
N PHE A 170 9.93 -13.77 1.16
CA PHE A 170 10.72 -13.14 0.12
C PHE A 170 9.94 -12.06 -0.62
N ALA A 171 8.70 -12.36 -0.98
CA ALA A 171 7.84 -11.46 -1.73
C ALA A 171 7.58 -10.15 -0.97
N VAL A 172 7.13 -10.24 0.28
CA VAL A 172 6.80 -9.07 1.12
C VAL A 172 8.06 -8.30 1.52
N SER A 173 9.17 -9.01 1.86
CA SER A 173 10.44 -8.35 2.19
C SER A 173 11.01 -7.59 1.01
N THR A 174 11.00 -8.19 -0.18
CA THR A 174 11.47 -7.54 -1.41
C THR A 174 10.57 -6.34 -1.75
N TYR A 175 9.26 -6.52 -1.66
CA TYR A 175 8.29 -5.46 -1.90
C TYR A 175 8.46 -4.29 -0.94
N GLY A 176 8.59 -4.57 0.35
CA GLY A 176 8.82 -3.54 1.36
C GLY A 176 10.13 -2.77 1.12
N THR A 177 11.20 -3.48 0.76
CA THR A 177 12.50 -2.87 0.44
C THR A 177 12.42 -1.97 -0.79
N VAL A 178 11.85 -2.46 -1.89
CA VAL A 178 11.73 -1.69 -3.14
C VAL A 178 10.80 -0.49 -2.93
N SER A 179 9.69 -0.65 -2.23
CA SER A 179 8.77 0.45 -1.92
C SER A 179 9.42 1.52 -1.05
N LEU A 180 10.21 1.12 -0.05
CA LEU A 180 10.97 2.05 0.80
C LEU A 180 11.99 2.83 -0.02
N LEU A 181 12.75 2.16 -0.89
CA LEU A 181 13.73 2.81 -1.77
C LEU A 181 13.04 3.76 -2.75
N PHE A 182 11.93 3.35 -3.35
CA PHE A 182 11.18 4.16 -4.29
C PHE A 182 10.64 5.43 -3.62
N TRP A 183 10.00 5.30 -2.49
CA TRP A 183 9.52 6.43 -1.68
C TRP A 183 10.67 7.36 -1.25
N PHE A 184 11.76 6.81 -0.71
CA PHE A 184 12.88 7.59 -0.22
C PHE A 184 13.59 8.37 -1.35
N VAL A 185 13.86 7.71 -2.48
CA VAL A 185 14.44 8.37 -3.66
C VAL A 185 13.50 9.49 -4.13
N GLY A 186 12.19 9.22 -4.19
CA GLY A 186 11.19 10.21 -4.53
C GLY A 186 11.21 11.45 -3.64
N LEU A 187 11.51 11.29 -2.35
CA LEU A 187 11.52 12.40 -1.39
C LEU A 187 12.81 13.24 -1.39
N LEU A 188 13.89 12.82 -2.04
CA LEU A 188 15.17 13.55 -1.97
C LEU A 188 15.08 15.04 -2.33
N PRO A 189 14.41 15.45 -3.41
CA PRO A 189 14.22 16.88 -3.75
C PRO A 189 13.36 17.61 -2.71
N ASP A 190 12.33 16.93 -2.17
CA ASP A 190 11.39 17.48 -1.22
C ASP A 190 12.09 17.74 0.13
N LEU A 191 12.90 16.78 0.60
CA LEU A 191 13.70 16.88 1.82
C LEU A 191 14.74 18.01 1.72
N ALA A 192 15.37 18.16 0.55
CA ALA A 192 16.28 19.28 0.30
C ALA A 192 15.56 20.64 0.35
N THR A 193 14.36 20.71 -0.21
CA THR A 193 13.52 21.90 -0.15
C THR A 193 13.15 22.24 1.29
N LEU A 194 12.79 21.23 2.11
CA LEU A 194 12.50 21.43 3.53
C LEU A 194 13.75 21.85 4.31
N ARG A 195 14.93 21.28 4.02
CA ARG A 195 16.22 21.73 4.57
C ARG A 195 16.46 23.20 4.33
N ASP A 196 16.30 23.66 3.09
CA ASP A 196 16.61 25.03 2.70
C ASP A 196 15.63 26.04 3.29
N ARG A 197 14.39 25.62 3.55
CA ARG A 197 13.32 26.44 4.14
C ARG A 197 13.20 26.32 5.66
N ALA A 198 13.80 25.30 6.27
CA ALA A 198 13.73 25.09 7.72
C ALA A 198 14.39 26.25 8.48
N ARG A 199 13.76 26.72 9.56
CA ARG A 199 14.29 27.79 10.41
C ARG A 199 15.13 27.26 11.57
N LYS A 200 14.72 26.10 12.13
CA LYS A 200 15.42 25.48 13.27
C LYS A 200 16.67 24.73 12.78
N ARG A 201 17.81 24.96 13.45
CA ARG A 201 19.08 24.29 13.10
C ARG A 201 18.95 22.77 13.12
N VAL A 202 18.25 22.21 14.10
CA VAL A 202 18.02 20.75 14.19
C VAL A 202 17.28 20.22 12.96
N ALA A 203 16.21 20.91 12.53
CA ALA A 203 15.47 20.51 11.35
C ALA A 203 16.33 20.60 10.07
N LYS A 204 17.18 21.66 9.94
CA LYS A 204 18.14 21.76 8.82
C LYS A 204 19.10 20.59 8.79
N VAL A 205 19.63 20.18 9.95
CA VAL A 205 20.57 19.03 10.03
C VAL A 205 19.87 17.73 9.66
N ILE A 206 18.69 17.47 10.22
CA ILE A 206 17.91 16.25 9.93
C ILE A 206 17.56 16.17 8.45
N TYR A 207 16.92 17.20 7.90
CA TYR A 207 16.58 17.22 6.48
C TYR A 207 17.81 17.21 5.57
N GLY A 208 18.91 17.84 6.00
CA GLY A 208 20.19 17.83 5.28
C GLY A 208 20.79 16.44 5.19
N PHE A 209 20.76 15.68 6.29
CA PHE A 209 21.19 14.28 6.32
C PHE A 209 20.30 13.40 5.41
N LEU A 210 18.99 13.52 5.57
CA LEU A 210 18.01 12.74 4.80
C LEU A 210 18.03 13.10 3.31
N ALA A 211 18.35 14.33 2.93
CA ALA A 211 18.48 14.75 1.53
C ALA A 211 19.74 14.23 0.83
N MET A 212 20.62 13.51 1.54
CA MET A 212 21.81 12.84 0.99
C MET A 212 22.68 13.75 0.08
N GLY A 213 22.85 15.02 0.44
CA GLY A 213 23.65 15.97 -0.32
C GLY A 213 22.99 16.51 -1.59
N TRP A 214 21.68 16.33 -1.76
CA TRP A 214 20.94 16.90 -2.89
C TRP A 214 21.10 18.42 -2.99
N ARG A 215 21.48 18.91 -4.19
CA ARG A 215 21.71 20.34 -4.46
C ARG A 215 20.91 20.85 -5.67
N GLY A 216 20.10 20.03 -6.32
CA GLY A 216 19.29 20.43 -7.46
C GLY A 216 20.06 20.74 -8.74
N SER A 217 21.31 20.24 -8.90
CA SER A 217 22.06 20.38 -10.14
C SER A 217 21.45 19.55 -11.27
N ALA A 218 21.71 19.91 -12.53
CA ALA A 218 21.25 19.14 -13.68
C ALA A 218 21.66 17.66 -13.60
N THR A 219 22.88 17.39 -13.12
CA THR A 219 23.36 16.01 -12.91
C THR A 219 22.55 15.28 -11.83
N HIS A 220 22.16 15.96 -10.73
CA HIS A 220 21.32 15.36 -9.71
C HIS A 220 19.93 15.03 -10.25
N TRP A 221 19.32 15.93 -11.02
CA TRP A 221 18.03 15.69 -11.63
C TRP A 221 18.08 14.52 -12.62
N HIS A 222 19.05 14.47 -13.50
CA HIS A 222 19.22 13.37 -14.44
C HIS A 222 19.37 12.00 -13.74
N ARG A 223 20.23 11.93 -12.71
CA ARG A 223 20.40 10.70 -11.91
C ARG A 223 19.14 10.31 -11.16
N TYR A 224 18.43 11.29 -10.62
CA TYR A 224 17.16 11.09 -9.92
C TYR A 224 16.11 10.50 -10.86
N GLU A 225 15.89 11.12 -12.01
CA GLU A 225 14.91 10.66 -13.00
C GLU A 225 15.23 9.24 -13.47
N THR A 226 16.50 8.96 -13.75
CA THR A 226 16.95 7.60 -14.14
C THR A 226 16.70 6.59 -13.03
N ALA A 227 17.11 6.87 -11.80
CA ALA A 227 16.93 5.97 -10.66
C ALA A 227 15.45 5.75 -10.37
N TYR A 228 14.64 6.81 -10.43
CA TYR A 228 13.21 6.75 -10.16
C TYR A 228 12.45 5.93 -11.23
N LEU A 229 12.83 6.07 -12.51
CA LEU A 229 12.28 5.25 -13.60
C LEU A 229 12.69 3.78 -13.48
N LEU A 230 13.94 3.49 -13.12
CA LEU A 230 14.40 2.11 -12.91
C LEU A 230 13.65 1.45 -11.74
N LEU A 231 13.47 2.17 -10.64
CA LEU A 231 12.70 1.68 -9.50
C LEU A 231 11.23 1.49 -9.86
N ALA A 232 10.63 2.35 -10.66
CA ALA A 232 9.26 2.18 -11.15
C ALA A 232 9.13 0.94 -12.05
N GLY A 233 10.11 0.74 -12.95
CA GLY A 233 10.18 -0.45 -13.81
C GLY A 233 10.30 -1.75 -13.02
N LEU A 234 11.04 -1.73 -11.90
CA LEU A 234 11.17 -2.86 -10.99
C LEU A 234 9.91 -3.07 -10.13
N ALA A 235 9.35 -1.99 -9.58
CA ALA A 235 8.21 -2.03 -8.68
C ALA A 235 6.93 -2.54 -9.36
N THR A 236 6.73 -2.21 -10.63
CA THR A 236 5.51 -2.57 -11.37
C THR A 236 5.27 -4.10 -11.46
N PRO A 237 6.18 -4.92 -12.01
CA PRO A 237 5.99 -6.37 -12.01
C PRO A 237 6.05 -6.97 -10.61
N LEU A 238 6.84 -6.37 -9.71
CA LEU A 238 6.96 -6.86 -8.34
C LEU A 238 5.62 -6.78 -7.60
N VAL A 239 4.88 -5.68 -7.71
CA VAL A 239 3.57 -5.51 -7.09
C VAL A 239 2.60 -6.61 -7.54
N VAL A 240 2.52 -6.86 -8.85
CA VAL A 240 1.65 -7.90 -9.39
C VAL A 240 2.09 -9.28 -8.91
N SER A 241 3.38 -9.59 -8.95
CA SER A 241 3.90 -10.90 -8.54
C SER A 241 3.73 -11.17 -7.05
N VAL A 242 3.95 -10.17 -6.19
CA VAL A 242 3.80 -10.33 -4.73
C VAL A 242 2.37 -10.71 -4.37
N HIS A 243 1.36 -10.02 -4.91
CA HIS A 243 -0.02 -10.35 -4.58
C HIS A 243 -0.48 -11.66 -5.22
N THR A 244 0.10 -12.02 -6.36
CA THR A 244 -0.06 -13.34 -6.96
C THR A 244 0.49 -14.43 -6.03
N VAL A 245 1.68 -14.23 -5.46
CA VAL A 245 2.29 -15.18 -4.50
C VAL A 245 1.41 -15.32 -3.25
N VAL A 246 0.99 -14.21 -2.65
CA VAL A 246 0.07 -14.21 -1.49
C VAL A 246 -1.24 -14.95 -1.81
N SER A 247 -1.76 -14.84 -3.03
CA SER A 247 -2.96 -15.57 -3.43
C SER A 247 -2.78 -17.10 -3.47
N PHE A 248 -1.55 -17.57 -3.67
CA PHE A 248 -1.27 -19.01 -3.66
C PHE A 248 -1.43 -19.64 -2.29
N ASP A 249 -1.42 -18.89 -1.19
CA ASP A 249 -1.79 -19.42 0.13
C ASP A 249 -3.19 -20.03 0.14
N PHE A 250 -4.05 -19.55 -0.75
CA PHE A 250 -5.41 -20.01 -0.94
C PHE A 250 -5.57 -20.85 -2.20
N ALA A 251 -5.03 -20.41 -3.33
CA ALA A 251 -5.21 -21.07 -4.61
C ALA A 251 -4.71 -22.51 -4.66
N VAL A 252 -3.70 -22.85 -3.85
CA VAL A 252 -3.14 -24.21 -3.74
C VAL A 252 -3.45 -24.86 -2.40
N ALA A 253 -4.41 -24.32 -1.64
CA ALA A 253 -4.85 -24.93 -0.38
C ALA A 253 -5.44 -26.31 -0.63
N ILE A 254 -5.20 -27.22 0.32
CA ILE A 254 -5.70 -28.61 0.26
C ILE A 254 -7.10 -28.77 0.87
N VAL A 255 -7.63 -27.72 1.47
CA VAL A 255 -8.97 -27.74 2.09
C VAL A 255 -10.02 -27.66 1.00
N PRO A 256 -10.92 -28.63 0.87
CA PRO A 256 -11.98 -28.61 -0.14
C PRO A 256 -12.86 -27.35 0.00
N GLY A 257 -13.20 -26.73 -1.14
CA GLY A 257 -13.98 -25.48 -1.18
C GLY A 257 -13.20 -24.19 -0.87
N TRP A 258 -11.91 -24.29 -0.55
CA TRP A 258 -11.08 -23.13 -0.18
C TRP A 258 -10.03 -22.77 -1.24
N HIS A 259 -9.96 -23.47 -2.35
CA HIS A 259 -9.00 -23.24 -3.43
C HIS A 259 -9.72 -22.92 -4.74
N SER A 260 -9.14 -22.02 -5.53
CA SER A 260 -9.62 -21.72 -6.87
C SER A 260 -8.49 -21.15 -7.74
N THR A 261 -8.51 -21.52 -9.02
CA THR A 261 -7.51 -21.07 -9.99
C THR A 261 -7.64 -19.60 -10.36
N ILE A 262 -8.79 -18.96 -10.08
CA ILE A 262 -9.02 -17.54 -10.35
C ILE A 262 -8.34 -16.62 -9.31
N PHE A 263 -7.95 -17.13 -8.15
CA PHE A 263 -7.45 -16.31 -7.06
C PHE A 263 -6.27 -15.40 -7.42
N PRO A 264 -5.21 -15.83 -8.16
CA PRO A 264 -4.11 -14.94 -8.48
C PRO A 264 -4.53 -13.65 -9.19
N PRO A 265 -5.21 -13.64 -10.31
CA PRO A 265 -5.67 -12.39 -10.94
C PRO A 265 -6.75 -11.67 -10.11
N TYR A 266 -7.64 -12.39 -9.46
CA TYR A 266 -8.70 -11.85 -8.62
C TYR A 266 -8.16 -11.07 -7.43
N PHE A 267 -7.17 -11.61 -6.72
CA PHE A 267 -6.52 -10.95 -5.59
C PHE A 267 -5.78 -9.68 -6.02
N VAL A 268 -5.07 -9.69 -7.15
CA VAL A 268 -4.40 -8.50 -7.69
C VAL A 268 -5.41 -7.38 -8.00
N LEU A 269 -6.54 -7.73 -8.60
CA LEU A 269 -7.59 -6.76 -8.94
C LEU A 269 -8.30 -6.22 -7.70
N GLY A 270 -8.61 -7.09 -6.73
CA GLY A 270 -9.17 -6.72 -5.44
C GLY A 270 -8.24 -5.82 -4.63
N ALA A 271 -6.94 -6.09 -4.68
CA ALA A 271 -5.91 -5.25 -4.07
C ALA A 271 -5.86 -3.85 -4.72
N ALA A 272 -5.88 -3.78 -6.05
CA ALA A 272 -5.95 -2.52 -6.76
C ALA A 272 -7.22 -1.74 -6.38
N PHE A 273 -8.39 -2.39 -6.42
CA PHE A 273 -9.67 -1.78 -6.06
C PHE A 273 -9.67 -1.21 -4.64
N SER A 274 -9.35 -2.04 -3.64
CA SER A 274 -9.35 -1.62 -2.23
C SER A 274 -8.30 -0.53 -1.95
N GLY A 275 -7.12 -0.66 -2.52
CA GLY A 275 -6.05 0.30 -2.32
C GLY A 275 -6.32 1.66 -2.98
N PHE A 276 -6.88 1.69 -4.20
CA PHE A 276 -7.32 2.95 -4.83
C PHE A 276 -8.45 3.61 -4.02
N ALA A 277 -9.36 2.82 -3.41
CA ALA A 277 -10.39 3.35 -2.53
C ALA A 277 -9.78 4.04 -1.30
N VAL A 278 -8.79 3.43 -0.65
CA VAL A 278 -8.08 4.04 0.49
C VAL A 278 -7.32 5.29 0.06
N VAL A 279 -6.66 5.29 -1.11
CA VAL A 279 -6.01 6.49 -1.65
C VAL A 279 -7.02 7.62 -1.88
N ALA A 280 -8.20 7.32 -2.44
CA ALA A 280 -9.25 8.31 -2.63
C ALA A 280 -9.74 8.89 -1.29
N MET A 281 -9.94 8.05 -0.28
CA MET A 281 -10.31 8.49 1.07
C MET A 281 -9.25 9.42 1.69
N ILE A 282 -7.97 9.06 1.57
CA ILE A 282 -6.86 9.89 2.05
C ILE A 282 -6.79 11.20 1.27
N ALA A 283 -6.94 11.16 -0.06
CA ALA A 283 -6.95 12.35 -0.91
C ALA A 283 -8.03 13.34 -0.50
N ILE A 284 -9.28 12.88 -0.29
CA ILE A 284 -10.40 13.69 0.15
C ILE A 284 -10.12 14.30 1.54
N ALA A 285 -9.60 13.49 2.48
CA ALA A 285 -9.29 13.95 3.82
C ALA A 285 -8.17 15.02 3.80
N LEU A 286 -7.06 14.78 3.11
CA LEU A 286 -5.95 15.73 3.01
C LEU A 286 -6.36 17.01 2.28
N ARG A 287 -7.13 16.88 1.19
CA ARG A 287 -7.70 18.00 0.44
C ARG A 287 -8.46 18.95 1.37
N SER A 288 -9.36 18.41 2.18
CA SER A 288 -10.19 19.18 3.11
C SER A 288 -9.39 19.74 4.30
N LEU A 289 -8.54 18.91 4.95
CA LEU A 289 -7.81 19.30 6.16
C LEU A 289 -6.74 20.37 5.91
N PHE A 290 -6.13 20.36 4.73
CA PHE A 290 -5.03 21.28 4.38
C PHE A 290 -5.40 22.31 3.31
N SER A 291 -6.68 22.38 2.92
CA SER A 291 -7.18 23.27 1.86
C SER A 291 -6.36 23.14 0.57
N LEU A 292 -6.29 21.90 0.06
CA LEU A 292 -5.51 21.53 -1.13
C LEU A 292 -6.40 21.35 -2.37
N GLU A 293 -7.58 21.96 -2.40
CA GLU A 293 -8.57 21.83 -3.47
C GLU A 293 -7.97 22.17 -4.84
N ASN A 294 -7.08 23.16 -4.87
CA ASN A 294 -6.42 23.61 -6.09
C ASN A 294 -5.28 22.69 -6.57
N LEU A 295 -4.79 21.77 -5.72
CA LEU A 295 -3.71 20.84 -6.04
C LEU A 295 -4.22 19.41 -6.25
N VAL A 296 -5.25 19.03 -5.51
CA VAL A 296 -6.01 17.80 -5.68
C VAL A 296 -7.41 18.21 -6.12
N THR A 297 -7.59 18.39 -7.42
CA THR A 297 -8.81 18.93 -8.01
C THR A 297 -9.92 17.86 -8.10
N ASP A 298 -11.12 18.25 -8.48
CA ASP A 298 -12.23 17.33 -8.72
C ASP A 298 -11.92 16.39 -9.89
N ASP A 299 -11.14 16.83 -10.87
CA ASP A 299 -10.68 15.99 -11.97
C ASP A 299 -9.83 14.80 -11.48
N HIS A 300 -8.98 14.99 -10.44
CA HIS A 300 -8.24 13.89 -9.83
C HIS A 300 -9.18 12.88 -9.17
N LEU A 301 -10.23 13.35 -8.49
CA LEU A 301 -11.22 12.48 -7.85
C LEU A 301 -12.07 11.75 -8.88
N ASP A 302 -12.42 12.40 -9.99
CA ASP A 302 -13.14 11.79 -11.11
C ASP A 302 -12.32 10.68 -11.78
N VAL A 303 -11.02 10.93 -12.03
CA VAL A 303 -10.12 9.90 -12.58
C VAL A 303 -9.96 8.73 -11.61
N LEU A 304 -9.78 8.99 -10.30
CA LEU A 304 -9.75 7.95 -9.28
C LEU A 304 -11.05 7.14 -9.25
N GLY A 305 -12.22 7.81 -9.37
CA GLY A 305 -13.53 7.17 -9.47
C GLY A 305 -13.65 6.24 -10.68
N LYS A 306 -13.14 6.66 -11.83
CA LYS A 306 -13.12 5.83 -13.06
C LYS A 306 -12.21 4.60 -12.90
N VAL A 307 -11.04 4.76 -12.29
CA VAL A 307 -10.14 3.63 -11.99
C VAL A 307 -10.81 2.67 -11.02
N LEU A 308 -11.45 3.19 -9.95
CA LEU A 308 -12.20 2.38 -8.99
C LEU A 308 -13.33 1.60 -9.67
N LEU A 309 -14.09 2.24 -10.55
CA LEU A 309 -15.15 1.55 -11.30
C LEU A 309 -14.58 0.42 -12.14
N ALA A 310 -13.50 0.66 -12.88
CA ALA A 310 -12.87 -0.36 -13.71
C ALA A 310 -12.35 -1.54 -12.89
N CYS A 311 -11.59 -1.28 -11.81
CA CYS A 311 -11.08 -2.32 -10.92
C CYS A 311 -12.22 -3.05 -10.20
N GLY A 312 -13.27 -2.33 -9.79
CA GLY A 312 -14.45 -2.90 -9.14
C GLY A 312 -15.22 -3.86 -10.03
N LEU A 313 -15.43 -3.51 -11.31
CA LEU A 313 -16.06 -4.39 -12.28
C LEU A 313 -15.25 -5.67 -12.52
N MET A 314 -13.91 -5.55 -12.62
CA MET A 314 -13.03 -6.71 -12.76
C MET A 314 -13.02 -7.58 -11.50
N THR A 315 -13.08 -6.98 -10.31
CA THR A 315 -13.21 -7.70 -9.04
C THR A 315 -14.56 -8.41 -8.93
N ALA A 316 -15.64 -7.73 -9.34
CA ALA A 316 -16.98 -8.32 -9.38
C ALA A 316 -17.04 -9.54 -10.32
N TYR A 317 -16.33 -9.49 -11.44
CA TYR A 317 -16.18 -10.66 -12.30
C TYR A 317 -15.60 -11.86 -11.55
N GLY A 318 -14.59 -11.66 -10.69
CA GLY A 318 -14.01 -12.72 -9.85
C GLY A 318 -15.06 -13.35 -8.93
N TYR A 319 -15.91 -12.57 -8.25
CA TYR A 319 -17.01 -13.09 -7.43
C TYR A 319 -18.04 -13.90 -8.25
N VAL A 320 -18.42 -13.37 -9.42
CA VAL A 320 -19.35 -14.10 -10.32
C VAL A 320 -18.72 -15.40 -10.80
N PHE A 321 -17.41 -15.39 -11.08
CA PHE A 321 -16.70 -16.59 -11.51
C PHE A 321 -16.65 -17.65 -10.40
N GLU A 322 -16.41 -17.30 -9.14
CA GLU A 322 -16.44 -18.25 -8.02
C GLU A 322 -17.80 -18.95 -7.91
N VAL A 323 -18.90 -18.18 -8.01
CA VAL A 323 -20.25 -18.74 -7.98
C VAL A 323 -20.50 -19.66 -9.18
N PHE A 324 -20.09 -19.21 -10.37
CA PHE A 324 -20.23 -20.00 -11.59
C PHE A 324 -19.44 -21.32 -11.52
N ASP A 325 -18.19 -21.26 -11.06
CA ASP A 325 -17.29 -22.41 -10.96
C ASP A 325 -17.84 -23.48 -10.02
N ALA A 326 -18.29 -23.08 -8.83
CA ALA A 326 -18.91 -23.96 -7.85
C ALA A 326 -20.20 -24.62 -8.38
N LEU A 327 -21.05 -23.88 -9.08
CA LEU A 327 -22.28 -24.40 -9.67
C LEU A 327 -21.99 -25.30 -10.88
N TYR A 328 -21.00 -24.98 -11.69
CA TYR A 328 -20.64 -25.70 -12.90
C TYR A 328 -19.91 -27.00 -12.59
N SER A 329 -18.96 -26.98 -11.64
CA SER A 329 -18.22 -28.16 -11.19
C SER A 329 -19.15 -29.17 -10.52
N GLY A 330 -20.12 -28.69 -9.75
CA GLY A 330 -21.01 -29.53 -8.95
C GLY A 330 -20.29 -30.26 -7.82
N GLU A 331 -19.07 -29.82 -7.46
CA GLU A 331 -18.29 -30.42 -6.38
C GLU A 331 -19.00 -30.19 -5.04
N PRO A 332 -19.30 -31.25 -4.25
CA PRO A 332 -20.14 -31.14 -3.05
C PRO A 332 -19.62 -30.15 -2.00
N HIS A 333 -18.31 -30.07 -1.80
CA HIS A 333 -17.72 -29.18 -0.79
C HIS A 333 -17.74 -27.72 -1.25
N GLU A 334 -17.56 -27.44 -2.54
CA GLU A 334 -17.67 -26.10 -3.12
C GLU A 334 -19.13 -25.60 -3.03
N LEU A 335 -20.09 -26.48 -3.38
CA LEU A 335 -21.50 -26.17 -3.24
C LEU A 335 -21.90 -25.91 -1.79
N GLN A 336 -21.40 -26.73 -0.85
CA GLN A 336 -21.62 -26.51 0.58
C GLN A 336 -21.05 -25.16 1.04
N THR A 337 -19.81 -24.86 0.64
CA THR A 337 -19.18 -23.55 0.96
C THR A 337 -19.98 -22.38 0.41
N LEU A 338 -20.52 -22.53 -0.81
CA LEU A 338 -21.38 -21.52 -1.43
C LEU A 338 -22.70 -21.34 -0.67
N GLN A 339 -23.33 -22.45 -0.26
CA GLN A 339 -24.55 -22.43 0.55
C GLN A 339 -24.31 -21.77 1.92
N ASP A 340 -23.21 -22.13 2.60
CA ASP A 340 -22.84 -21.56 3.89
C ASP A 340 -22.57 -20.05 3.78
N ARG A 341 -21.95 -19.60 2.68
CA ARG A 341 -21.70 -18.18 2.42
C ARG A 341 -22.99 -17.38 2.20
N PHE A 342 -23.98 -17.92 1.47
CA PHE A 342 -25.20 -17.19 1.16
C PHE A 342 -26.35 -17.39 2.17
N PHE A 343 -26.42 -18.54 2.83
CA PHE A 343 -27.56 -18.93 3.66
C PHE A 343 -27.15 -19.49 5.02
N GLY A 344 -25.85 -19.64 5.30
CA GLY A 344 -25.33 -20.14 6.56
C GLY A 344 -25.43 -19.14 7.69
N GLU A 345 -24.89 -19.51 8.85
CA GLU A 345 -24.94 -18.71 10.08
C GLU A 345 -24.26 -17.33 9.92
N TYR A 346 -23.27 -17.23 9.04
CA TYR A 346 -22.47 -16.01 8.78
C TYR A 346 -22.77 -15.36 7.43
N TRP A 347 -23.95 -15.58 6.85
CA TRP A 347 -24.34 -15.04 5.54
C TRP A 347 -24.21 -13.51 5.40
N TRP A 348 -24.20 -12.81 6.51
CA TRP A 348 -24.12 -11.35 6.60
C TRP A 348 -22.68 -10.80 6.60
N THR A 349 -21.66 -11.64 6.65
CA THR A 349 -20.24 -11.26 6.61
C THR A 349 -19.76 -11.17 5.19
#